data_f0be6b5ec71367773a86f2aedbceb28d
#
_entry.id   f0be6b5ec71367773a86f2aedbceb28d
#
_cell.length_a   1.000
_cell.length_b   1.000
_cell.length_c   1.000
_cell.angle_alpha   90.00
_cell.angle_beta   90.00
_cell.angle_gamma   90.00
#
_symmetry.space_group_name_H-M   'P 1'
#
loop_
_entity.id
_entity.type
_entity.pdbx_description
1 polymer ?
#
loop_
_entity_poly.entity_id
_entity_poly.type
_entity_poly.pdbx_seq_one_letter_code
_entity_poly.pdbx_strand_id
1 'polypeptide(L)'
;VTKQAGKLILTDDNFGTLVHAVDLGRDIYRRISSYVKLQLTILSSVLQLMLIATILNINEGVALFPMQLLFAKFFVVVTVVIGFIVDVPDPGVMERPPRAPGSRIATGAQTVRWIISGFIIAGSALALLAWGPGEPSTTDPSTSMTMAFTVVALSAVNMGFVMRRERQVPWSAPLFPYLGWIMLGWALTLAAVETRLLQRLLDTVSLTGA
;
A
#
# COMPACT_ATOMS: atom_id res chain seq x y z
N VAL A 1 10.07 28.43 35.20
CA VAL A 1 11.33 27.80 34.79
C VAL A 1 11.10 26.33 34.40
N THR A 2 10.40 25.52 35.22
CA THR A 2 10.14 24.08 34.93
C THR A 2 9.27 23.83 33.68
N LYS A 3 8.30 24.71 33.39
CA LYS A 3 7.45 24.60 32.19
C LYS A 3 8.19 24.83 30.88
N GLN A 4 9.29 25.59 30.91
CA GLN A 4 10.11 25.90 29.74
C GLN A 4 11.16 24.82 29.43
N ALA A 5 11.50 23.98 30.43
CA ALA A 5 12.44 22.87 30.27
C ALA A 5 11.78 21.55 29.91
N GLY A 6 10.48 21.41 30.19
CA GLY A 6 9.72 20.19 29.91
C GLY A 6 9.27 20.09 28.47
N LYS A 7 9.59 18.98 27.80
CA LYS A 7 9.06 18.65 26.47
C LYS A 7 7.59 18.19 26.51
N LEU A 8 7.09 17.79 27.67
CA LEU A 8 5.72 17.39 27.93
C LEU A 8 5.27 18.04 29.24
N ILE A 9 4.07 18.62 29.27
CA ILE A 9 3.48 19.25 30.45
C ILE A 9 2.16 18.53 30.72
N LEU A 10 2.04 17.93 31.91
CA LEU A 10 0.78 17.37 32.40
C LEU A 10 -0.02 18.51 33.06
N THR A 11 -1.24 18.73 32.58
CA THR A 11 -2.14 19.76 33.13
C THR A 11 -3.01 19.23 34.25
N ASP A 12 -3.18 17.92 34.35
CA ASP A 12 -4.02 17.19 35.31
C ASP A 12 -3.23 16.48 36.42
N ASP A 13 -1.88 16.63 36.44
CA ASP A 13 -0.95 15.95 37.36
C ASP A 13 -1.18 14.44 37.49
N ASN A 14 -1.76 13.81 36.46
CA ASN A 14 -2.10 12.39 36.47
C ASN A 14 -1.10 11.58 35.63
N PHE A 15 -0.33 10.70 36.29
CA PHE A 15 0.59 9.78 35.59
C PHE A 15 -0.12 8.82 34.64
N GLY A 16 -1.40 8.47 34.88
CA GLY A 16 -2.21 7.67 33.97
C GLY A 16 -2.34 8.31 32.58
N THR A 17 -2.51 9.63 32.51
CA THR A 17 -2.56 10.40 31.27
C THR A 17 -1.23 10.32 30.52
N LEU A 18 -0.08 10.32 31.22
CA LEU A 18 1.23 10.14 30.60
C LEU A 18 1.36 8.73 29.97
N VAL A 19 0.96 7.70 30.71
CA VAL A 19 1.01 6.31 30.21
C VAL A 19 0.13 6.15 28.97
N HIS A 20 -1.08 6.70 29.00
CA HIS A 20 -1.98 6.69 27.84
C HIS A 20 -1.42 7.46 26.65
N ALA A 21 -0.79 8.61 26.86
CA ALA A 21 -0.14 9.38 25.80
C ALA A 21 1.03 8.60 25.15
N VAL A 22 1.80 7.86 25.94
CA VAL A 22 2.89 7.01 25.41
C VAL A 22 2.32 5.84 24.62
N ASP A 23 1.26 5.18 25.08
CA ASP A 23 0.58 4.10 24.37
C ASP A 23 0.05 4.57 23.03
N LEU A 24 -0.68 5.68 23.02
CA LEU A 24 -1.19 6.31 21.78
C LEU A 24 -0.06 6.69 20.82
N GLY A 25 1.02 7.29 21.34
CA GLY A 25 2.18 7.66 20.52
C GLY A 25 2.86 6.45 19.87
N ARG A 26 2.97 5.32 20.58
CA ARG A 26 3.51 4.08 20.04
C ARG A 26 2.61 3.49 18.95
N ASP A 27 1.29 3.51 19.11
CA ASP A 27 0.35 3.03 18.11
C ASP A 27 0.35 3.92 16.85
N ILE A 28 0.35 5.23 17.00
CA ILE A 28 0.49 6.18 15.89
C ILE A 28 1.79 5.91 15.10
N TYR A 29 2.92 5.76 15.81
CA TYR A 29 4.19 5.47 15.16
C TYR A 29 4.15 4.16 14.37
N ARG A 30 3.52 3.13 14.89
CA ARG A 30 3.31 1.84 14.21
C ARG A 30 2.54 2.03 12.90
N ARG A 31 1.42 2.75 12.93
CA ARG A 31 0.58 3.03 11.76
C ARG A 31 1.35 3.79 10.69
N ILE A 32 2.07 4.84 11.08
CA ILE A 32 2.95 5.61 10.18
C ILE A 32 4.03 4.69 9.57
N SER A 33 4.66 3.85 10.38
CA SER A 33 5.67 2.90 9.90
C SER A 33 5.09 1.92 8.87
N SER A 34 3.90 1.38 9.11
CA SER A 34 3.22 0.48 8.17
C SER A 34 2.88 1.20 6.85
N TYR A 35 2.40 2.45 6.93
CA TYR A 35 2.16 3.29 5.77
C TYR A 35 3.43 3.53 4.94
N VAL A 36 4.53 3.93 5.59
CA VAL A 36 5.80 4.19 4.89
C VAL A 36 6.32 2.93 4.22
N LYS A 37 6.26 1.77 4.89
CA LYS A 37 6.66 0.47 4.32
C LYS A 37 5.81 0.12 3.09
N LEU A 38 4.49 0.30 3.18
CA LEU A 38 3.57 0.08 2.06
C LEU A 38 3.94 0.97 0.87
N GLN A 39 4.11 2.27 1.10
CA GLN A 39 4.43 3.22 0.04
C GLN A 39 5.77 2.91 -0.63
N LEU A 40 6.79 2.55 0.13
CA LEU A 40 8.10 2.19 -0.42
C LEU A 40 8.03 0.90 -1.24
N THR A 41 7.24 -0.09 -0.81
CA THR A 41 7.05 -1.34 -1.58
C THR A 41 6.33 -1.08 -2.90
N ILE A 42 5.23 -0.30 -2.88
CA ILE A 42 4.48 0.03 -4.10
C ILE A 42 5.32 0.91 -5.03
N LEU A 43 6.06 1.89 -4.49
CA LEU A 43 6.97 2.71 -5.29
C LEU A 43 8.03 1.85 -5.97
N SER A 44 8.65 0.94 -5.21
CA SER A 44 9.63 -0.01 -5.73
C SER A 44 9.05 -0.87 -6.85
N SER A 45 7.82 -1.38 -6.70
CA SER A 45 7.17 -2.21 -7.72
C SER A 45 6.90 -1.45 -9.02
N VAL A 46 6.40 -0.21 -8.92
CA VAL A 46 6.14 0.64 -10.09
C VAL A 46 7.43 1.03 -10.81
N LEU A 47 8.47 1.41 -10.06
CA LEU A 47 9.78 1.72 -10.64
C LEU A 47 10.38 0.52 -11.39
N GLN A 48 10.32 -0.66 -10.79
CA GLN A 48 10.80 -1.89 -11.41
C GLN A 48 9.98 -2.26 -12.64
N LEU A 49 8.65 -2.14 -12.57
CA LEU A 49 7.75 -2.39 -13.68
C LEU A 49 8.10 -1.51 -14.89
N MET A 50 8.20 -0.19 -14.67
CA MET A 50 8.52 0.76 -15.76
C MET A 50 9.94 0.55 -16.29
N LEU A 51 10.92 0.36 -15.39
CA LEU A 51 12.31 0.17 -15.77
C LEU A 51 12.50 -1.09 -16.61
N ILE A 52 11.92 -2.22 -16.18
CA ILE A 52 12.05 -3.49 -16.89
C ILE A 52 11.30 -3.46 -18.22
N ALA A 53 10.08 -2.87 -18.25
CA ALA A 53 9.33 -2.69 -19.49
C ALA A 53 10.15 -1.89 -20.52
N THR A 54 10.82 -0.82 -20.07
CA THR A 54 11.67 0.01 -20.93
C THR A 54 12.92 -0.75 -21.43
N ILE A 55 13.62 -1.46 -20.52
CA ILE A 55 14.84 -2.21 -20.89
C ILE A 55 14.54 -3.36 -21.85
N LEU A 56 13.44 -4.08 -21.62
CA LEU A 56 13.02 -5.20 -22.47
C LEU A 56 12.21 -4.75 -23.69
N ASN A 57 11.99 -3.44 -23.85
CA ASN A 57 11.17 -2.84 -24.88
C ASN A 57 9.77 -3.48 -25.00
N ILE A 58 9.16 -3.82 -23.86
CA ILE A 58 7.80 -4.35 -23.81
C ILE A 58 6.85 -3.15 -23.96
N ASN A 59 5.99 -3.19 -24.99
CA ASN A 59 5.05 -2.12 -25.32
C ASN A 59 5.74 -0.73 -25.38
N GLU A 60 6.88 -0.64 -26.07
CA GLU A 60 7.68 0.60 -26.20
C GLU A 60 8.05 1.24 -24.84
N GLY A 61 8.08 0.44 -23.77
CA GLY A 61 8.35 0.89 -22.40
C GLY A 61 7.13 1.40 -21.63
N VAL A 62 5.95 1.44 -22.23
CA VAL A 62 4.70 1.88 -21.59
C VAL A 62 4.00 0.70 -20.92
N ALA A 63 4.25 0.49 -19.64
CA ALA A 63 3.63 -0.62 -18.90
C ALA A 63 2.23 -0.27 -18.38
N LEU A 64 1.99 0.98 -17.99
CA LEU A 64 0.72 1.48 -17.48
C LEU A 64 0.52 2.92 -17.93
N PHE A 65 -0.71 3.31 -18.19
CA PHE A 65 -1.04 4.70 -18.46
C PHE A 65 -0.95 5.58 -17.20
N PRO A 66 -0.59 6.86 -17.34
CA PRO A 66 -0.48 7.78 -16.19
C PRO A 66 -1.76 7.88 -15.37
N MET A 67 -2.93 7.85 -16.01
CA MET A 67 -4.23 7.88 -15.35
C MET A 67 -4.49 6.65 -14.49
N GLN A 68 -4.07 5.47 -14.95
CA GLN A 68 -4.15 4.21 -14.19
C GLN A 68 -3.27 4.28 -12.92
N LEU A 69 -2.05 4.80 -13.04
CA LEU A 69 -1.15 5.00 -11.90
C LEU A 69 -1.73 6.00 -10.90
N LEU A 70 -2.27 7.11 -11.40
CA LEU A 70 -2.91 8.13 -10.56
C LEU A 70 -4.09 7.55 -9.80
N PHE A 71 -4.97 6.81 -10.49
CA PHE A 71 -6.13 6.16 -9.88
C PHE A 71 -5.70 5.15 -8.80
N ALA A 72 -4.75 4.28 -9.12
CA ALA A 72 -4.23 3.31 -8.14
C ALA A 72 -3.69 4.00 -6.88
N LYS A 73 -2.94 5.10 -7.05
CA LYS A 73 -2.34 5.84 -5.93
C LYS A 73 -3.34 6.62 -5.10
N PHE A 74 -4.26 7.35 -5.73
CA PHE A 74 -5.17 8.25 -5.03
C PHE A 74 -6.47 7.60 -4.58
N PHE A 75 -6.97 6.60 -5.27
CA PHE A 75 -8.22 5.96 -4.91
C PHE A 75 -8.01 4.60 -4.26
N VAL A 76 -7.20 3.73 -4.82
CA VAL A 76 -7.01 2.39 -4.27
C VAL A 76 -6.11 2.39 -3.04
N VAL A 77 -4.94 3.01 -3.10
CA VAL A 77 -3.99 3.00 -1.96
C VAL A 77 -4.52 3.80 -0.78
N VAL A 78 -5.26 4.89 -1.01
CA VAL A 78 -5.85 5.69 0.06
C VAL A 78 -6.83 4.89 0.91
N THR A 79 -7.61 3.98 0.33
CA THR A 79 -8.50 3.10 1.12
C THR A 79 -7.72 2.26 2.12
N VAL A 80 -6.58 1.71 1.70
CA VAL A 80 -5.69 0.94 2.58
C VAL A 80 -5.12 1.80 3.71
N VAL A 81 -4.72 3.03 3.39
CA VAL A 81 -4.18 3.99 4.38
C VAL A 81 -5.23 4.35 5.42
N ILE A 82 -6.47 4.62 5.00
CA ILE A 82 -7.57 4.86 5.93
C ILE A 82 -7.81 3.61 6.78
N GLY A 83 -7.73 2.42 6.18
CA GLY A 83 -7.77 1.16 6.91
C GLY A 83 -6.75 1.10 8.06
N PHE A 84 -5.51 1.56 7.85
CA PHE A 84 -4.51 1.63 8.93
C PHE A 84 -4.89 2.61 10.05
N ILE A 85 -5.58 3.72 9.72
CA ILE A 85 -6.01 4.71 10.70
C ILE A 85 -7.15 4.16 11.58
N VAL A 86 -8.08 3.42 10.98
CA VAL A 86 -9.27 2.89 11.66
C VAL A 86 -8.99 1.55 12.36
N ASP A 87 -7.85 0.93 12.05
CA ASP A 87 -7.49 -0.38 12.63
C ASP A 87 -7.39 -0.33 14.16
N VAL A 88 -7.76 -1.43 14.80
CA VAL A 88 -7.72 -1.56 16.25
C VAL A 88 -6.26 -1.49 16.75
N PRO A 89 -5.99 -0.78 17.86
CA PRO A 89 -4.67 -0.74 18.47
C PRO A 89 -4.09 -2.14 18.70
N ASP A 90 -2.79 -2.29 18.53
CA ASP A 90 -2.11 -3.57 18.69
C ASP A 90 -1.99 -3.91 20.18
N PRO A 91 -2.61 -5.00 20.67
CA PRO A 91 -2.47 -5.40 22.06
C PRO A 91 -0.99 -5.67 22.38
N GLY A 92 -0.54 -5.27 23.57
CA GLY A 92 0.84 -5.49 24.03
C GLY A 92 1.87 -4.49 23.47
N VAL A 93 1.46 -3.35 22.90
CA VAL A 93 2.39 -2.29 22.47
C VAL A 93 3.21 -1.77 23.66
N MET A 94 2.63 -1.70 24.85
CA MET A 94 3.30 -1.25 26.08
C MET A 94 4.24 -2.29 26.69
N GLU A 95 4.06 -3.57 26.39
CA GLU A 95 4.93 -4.65 26.87
C GLU A 95 6.28 -4.70 26.11
N ARG A 96 6.37 -3.99 25.00
CA ARG A 96 7.58 -3.95 24.18
C ARG A 96 8.59 -2.94 24.73
N PRO A 97 9.89 -3.27 24.67
CA PRO A 97 10.93 -2.33 25.11
C PRO A 97 10.87 -1.04 24.25
N PRO A 98 11.28 0.10 24.82
CA PRO A 98 11.42 1.33 24.07
C PRO A 98 12.36 1.15 22.86
N ARG A 99 12.06 1.84 21.76
CA ARG A 99 12.96 1.83 20.60
C ARG A 99 14.26 2.55 20.94
N ALA A 100 15.36 2.02 20.43
CA ALA A 100 16.63 2.69 20.56
C ALA A 100 16.61 4.07 19.87
N PRO A 101 17.17 5.12 20.48
CA PRO A 101 17.33 6.42 19.85
C PRO A 101 18.07 6.27 18.51
N GLY A 102 17.54 6.89 17.45
CA GLY A 102 18.14 6.81 16.11
C GLY A 102 17.82 5.52 15.33
N SER A 103 16.97 4.63 15.84
CA SER A 103 16.54 3.44 15.07
C SER A 103 15.82 3.85 13.79
N ARG A 104 16.29 3.33 12.64
CA ARG A 104 15.70 3.61 11.33
C ARG A 104 14.36 2.89 11.17
N ILE A 105 13.42 3.50 10.46
CA ILE A 105 12.15 2.87 10.06
C ILE A 105 12.43 1.69 9.13
N ALA A 106 13.44 1.81 8.28
CA ALA A 106 13.88 0.82 7.33
C ALA A 106 15.23 0.22 7.77
N THR A 107 15.26 -1.08 8.04
CA THR A 107 16.50 -1.85 8.16
C THR A 107 16.87 -2.42 6.80
N GLY A 108 18.17 -2.74 6.59
CA GLY A 108 18.63 -3.32 5.31
C GLY A 108 17.84 -4.56 4.89
N ALA A 109 17.56 -5.47 5.83
CA ALA A 109 16.76 -6.66 5.56
C ALA A 109 15.31 -6.35 5.15
N GLN A 110 14.71 -5.31 5.73
CA GLN A 110 13.37 -4.85 5.33
C GLN A 110 13.39 -4.25 3.93
N THR A 111 14.39 -3.44 3.62
CA THR A 111 14.56 -2.85 2.28
C THR A 111 14.69 -3.93 1.21
N VAL A 112 15.51 -4.96 1.44
CA VAL A 112 15.63 -6.11 0.53
C VAL A 112 14.27 -6.81 0.34
N ARG A 113 13.53 -7.02 1.42
CA ARG A 113 12.20 -7.63 1.35
C ARG A 113 11.21 -6.80 0.52
N TRP A 114 11.23 -5.48 0.63
CA TRP A 114 10.39 -4.59 -0.19
C TRP A 114 10.77 -4.64 -1.67
N ILE A 115 12.07 -4.67 -1.97
CA ILE A 115 12.56 -4.82 -3.35
C ILE A 115 12.10 -6.16 -3.93
N ILE A 116 12.24 -7.26 -3.20
CA ILE A 116 11.78 -8.59 -3.64
C ILE A 116 10.26 -8.60 -3.87
N SER A 117 9.48 -8.04 -2.94
CA SER A 117 8.03 -7.92 -3.11
C SER A 117 7.67 -7.07 -4.33
N GLY A 118 8.41 -5.99 -4.54
CA GLY A 118 8.28 -5.15 -5.73
C GLY A 118 8.56 -5.93 -7.02
N PHE A 119 9.60 -6.77 -7.05
CA PHE A 119 9.92 -7.66 -8.18
C PHE A 119 8.82 -8.67 -8.50
N ILE A 120 8.21 -9.25 -7.47
CA ILE A 120 7.10 -10.19 -7.65
C ILE A 120 5.90 -9.47 -8.29
N ILE A 121 5.54 -8.29 -7.79
CA ILE A 121 4.42 -7.50 -8.33
C ILE A 121 4.74 -7.03 -9.76
N ALA A 122 5.91 -6.45 -9.98
CA ALA A 122 6.34 -5.99 -11.30
C ALA A 122 6.44 -7.14 -12.30
N GLY A 123 7.03 -8.26 -11.89
CA GLY A 123 7.18 -9.44 -12.75
C GLY A 123 5.84 -10.06 -13.14
N SER A 124 4.88 -10.15 -12.22
CA SER A 124 3.53 -10.63 -12.54
C SER A 124 2.77 -9.69 -13.50
N ALA A 125 2.90 -8.38 -13.30
CA ALA A 125 2.29 -7.40 -14.21
C ALA A 125 2.95 -7.42 -15.60
N LEU A 126 4.28 -7.53 -15.67
CA LEU A 126 5.03 -7.67 -16.94
C LEU A 126 4.68 -8.97 -17.67
N ALA A 127 4.53 -10.07 -16.95
CA ALA A 127 4.12 -11.33 -17.54
C ALA A 127 2.75 -11.23 -18.23
N LEU A 128 1.80 -10.56 -17.58
CA LEU A 128 0.50 -10.30 -18.18
C LEU A 128 0.55 -9.32 -19.34
N LEU A 129 1.44 -8.33 -19.28
CA LEU A 129 1.64 -7.39 -20.38
C LEU A 129 2.26 -8.05 -21.61
N ALA A 130 3.22 -8.98 -21.40
CA ALA A 130 3.95 -9.63 -22.49
C ALA A 130 3.24 -10.87 -23.06
N TRP A 131 2.50 -11.61 -22.25
CA TRP A 131 1.90 -12.89 -22.61
C TRP A 131 0.39 -12.96 -22.34
N GLY A 132 -0.20 -11.88 -21.85
CA GLY A 132 -1.65 -11.82 -21.62
C GLY A 132 -2.45 -11.73 -22.91
N PRO A 133 -3.76 -11.95 -22.85
CA PRO A 133 -4.64 -11.82 -24.00
C PRO A 133 -4.72 -10.36 -24.48
N GLY A 134 -4.72 -10.19 -25.80
CA GLY A 134 -4.70 -8.87 -26.45
C GLY A 134 -3.31 -8.26 -26.52
N GLU A 135 -2.98 -7.72 -27.69
CA GLU A 135 -1.70 -7.06 -27.88
C GLU A 135 -1.65 -5.76 -27.05
N PRO A 136 -0.55 -5.50 -26.33
CA PRO A 136 -0.40 -4.23 -25.63
C PRO A 136 -0.28 -3.09 -26.64
N SER A 137 -0.84 -1.92 -26.29
CA SER A 137 -0.82 -0.74 -27.14
C SER A 137 -0.38 0.48 -26.33
N THR A 138 0.29 1.40 -26.98
CA THR A 138 0.72 2.67 -26.36
C THR A 138 -0.34 3.76 -26.45
N THR A 139 -1.37 3.57 -27.27
CA THR A 139 -2.40 4.57 -27.56
C THR A 139 -3.80 4.11 -27.21
N ASP A 140 -4.08 2.82 -27.38
CA ASP A 140 -5.41 2.27 -27.23
C ASP A 140 -5.55 1.36 -25.98
N PRO A 141 -6.71 1.32 -25.33
CA PRO A 141 -6.95 0.40 -24.24
C PRO A 141 -6.79 -1.06 -24.67
N SER A 142 -5.99 -1.83 -23.94
CA SER A 142 -5.79 -3.26 -24.21
C SER A 142 -6.08 -4.12 -23.01
N THR A 143 -6.47 -5.38 -23.26
CA THR A 143 -6.79 -6.34 -22.19
C THR A 143 -5.54 -6.65 -21.34
N SER A 144 -4.39 -6.81 -21.98
CA SER A 144 -3.11 -7.08 -21.30
C SER A 144 -2.70 -5.94 -20.36
N MET A 145 -2.84 -4.68 -20.78
CA MET A 145 -2.57 -3.50 -19.94
C MET A 145 -3.57 -3.39 -18.79
N THR A 146 -4.85 -3.65 -19.04
CA THR A 146 -5.88 -3.67 -18.00
C THR A 146 -5.61 -4.74 -16.95
N MET A 147 -5.15 -5.93 -17.37
CA MET A 147 -4.73 -6.99 -16.46
C MET A 147 -3.50 -6.58 -15.63
N ALA A 148 -2.49 -5.99 -16.26
CA ALA A 148 -1.30 -5.49 -15.56
C ALA A 148 -1.67 -4.42 -14.52
N PHE A 149 -2.51 -3.45 -14.87
CA PHE A 149 -3.06 -2.47 -13.95
C PHE A 149 -3.79 -3.12 -12.77
N THR A 150 -4.67 -4.08 -13.05
CA THR A 150 -5.47 -4.78 -12.04
C THR A 150 -4.57 -5.52 -11.04
N VAL A 151 -3.54 -6.21 -11.52
CA VAL A 151 -2.57 -6.89 -10.66
C VAL A 151 -1.81 -5.91 -9.78
N VAL A 152 -1.34 -4.79 -10.30
CA VAL A 152 -0.64 -3.77 -9.52
C VAL A 152 -1.57 -3.17 -8.45
N ALA A 153 -2.80 -2.81 -8.80
CA ALA A 153 -3.77 -2.24 -7.89
C ALA A 153 -4.19 -3.22 -6.77
N LEU A 154 -4.55 -4.47 -7.13
CA LEU A 154 -4.92 -5.50 -6.15
C LEU A 154 -3.74 -5.91 -5.26
N SER A 155 -2.53 -5.98 -5.83
CA SER A 155 -1.32 -6.26 -5.06
C SER A 155 -1.05 -5.18 -4.01
N ALA A 156 -1.31 -3.90 -4.34
CA ALA A 156 -1.19 -2.81 -3.39
C ALA A 156 -2.15 -2.96 -2.20
N VAL A 157 -3.41 -3.34 -2.45
CA VAL A 157 -4.41 -3.61 -1.40
C VAL A 157 -3.99 -4.80 -0.54
N ASN A 158 -3.59 -5.92 -1.17
CA ASN A 158 -3.17 -7.12 -0.45
C ASN A 158 -1.89 -6.90 0.36
N MET A 159 -0.94 -6.12 -0.17
CA MET A 159 0.29 -5.77 0.54
C MET A 159 -0.03 -4.91 1.79
N GLY A 160 -1.03 -4.03 1.72
CA GLY A 160 -1.54 -3.32 2.89
C GLY A 160 -2.04 -4.26 3.97
N PHE A 161 -2.77 -5.31 3.60
CA PHE A 161 -3.21 -6.33 4.55
C PHE A 161 -2.05 -7.06 5.21
N VAL A 162 -1.04 -7.45 4.46
CA VAL A 162 0.17 -8.11 4.97
C VAL A 162 0.95 -7.18 5.92
N MET A 163 1.02 -5.88 5.62
CA MET A 163 1.77 -4.89 6.41
C MET A 163 0.99 -4.32 7.61
N ARG A 164 -0.27 -4.70 7.77
CA ARG A 164 -1.11 -4.29 8.89
C ARG A 164 -0.45 -4.58 10.25
N ARG A 165 0.15 -5.76 10.40
CA ARG A 165 0.77 -6.23 11.64
C ARG A 165 2.22 -6.65 11.41
N GLU A 166 3.16 -6.05 12.12
CA GLU A 166 4.59 -6.28 11.91
C GLU A 166 5.08 -7.62 12.48
N ARG A 167 4.49 -8.09 13.58
CA ARG A 167 4.94 -9.27 14.33
C ARG A 167 3.85 -10.29 14.67
N GLN A 168 2.62 -10.01 14.30
CA GLN A 168 1.49 -10.90 14.54
C GLN A 168 0.91 -11.36 13.21
N VAL A 169 0.21 -12.49 13.26
CA VAL A 169 -0.55 -12.95 12.11
C VAL A 169 -1.59 -11.89 11.73
N PRO A 170 -1.74 -11.52 10.48
CA PRO A 170 -2.67 -10.46 10.06
C PRO A 170 -4.11 -10.62 10.56
N TRP A 171 -4.54 -11.85 10.83
CA TRP A 171 -5.88 -12.22 11.32
C TRP A 171 -6.03 -12.29 12.84
N SER A 172 -5.02 -11.98 13.62
CA SER A 172 -5.04 -12.13 15.09
C SER A 172 -5.83 -11.06 15.85
N ALA A 173 -6.37 -10.04 15.17
CA ALA A 173 -7.16 -8.96 15.77
C ALA A 173 -8.53 -8.83 15.11
N PRO A 174 -9.50 -8.13 15.73
CA PRO A 174 -10.80 -7.87 15.09
C PRO A 174 -10.57 -7.26 13.70
N LEU A 175 -11.00 -8.00 12.68
CA LEU A 175 -10.73 -7.67 11.28
C LEU A 175 -11.76 -6.70 10.70
N PHE A 176 -12.96 -6.65 11.29
CA PHE A 176 -14.12 -5.98 10.70
C PHE A 176 -13.89 -4.53 10.27
N PRO A 177 -13.30 -3.63 11.07
CA PRO A 177 -13.11 -2.25 10.63
C PRO A 177 -12.16 -2.14 9.45
N TYR A 178 -11.12 -2.97 9.43
CA TYR A 178 -10.10 -2.96 8.40
C TYR A 178 -10.55 -3.65 7.12
N LEU A 179 -11.29 -4.76 7.21
CA LEU A 179 -11.81 -5.51 6.05
C LEU A 179 -12.68 -4.64 5.16
N GLY A 180 -13.52 -3.77 5.74
CA GLY A 180 -14.36 -2.86 4.96
C GLY A 180 -13.54 -1.98 4.02
N TRP A 181 -12.42 -1.46 4.45
CA TRP A 181 -11.53 -0.62 3.64
C TRP A 181 -10.77 -1.42 2.57
N ILE A 182 -10.35 -2.64 2.90
CA ILE A 182 -9.76 -3.55 1.90
C ILE A 182 -10.78 -3.91 0.81
N MET A 183 -11.99 -4.28 1.20
CA MET A 183 -13.06 -4.59 0.26
C MET A 183 -13.42 -3.38 -0.61
N LEU A 184 -13.39 -2.17 -0.06
CA LEU A 184 -13.57 -0.95 -0.83
C LEU A 184 -12.43 -0.77 -1.86
N GLY A 185 -11.18 -1.03 -1.49
CA GLY A 185 -10.04 -0.99 -2.43
C GLY A 185 -10.19 -2.00 -3.57
N TRP A 186 -10.64 -3.21 -3.26
CA TRP A 186 -10.97 -4.23 -4.26
C TRP A 186 -12.14 -3.78 -5.14
N ALA A 187 -13.22 -3.29 -4.55
CA ALA A 187 -14.39 -2.80 -5.27
C ALA A 187 -14.05 -1.64 -6.22
N LEU A 188 -13.22 -0.70 -5.78
CA LEU A 188 -12.74 0.40 -6.63
C LEU A 188 -11.90 -0.10 -7.80
N THR A 189 -11.04 -1.09 -7.58
CA THR A 189 -10.24 -1.70 -8.65
C THR A 189 -11.13 -2.43 -9.66
N LEU A 190 -12.11 -3.20 -9.18
CA LEU A 190 -13.08 -3.89 -10.06
C LEU A 190 -13.96 -2.87 -10.78
N ALA A 191 -14.41 -1.82 -10.10
CA ALA A 191 -15.19 -0.74 -10.74
C ALA A 191 -14.40 -0.04 -11.85
N ALA A 192 -13.09 0.16 -11.67
CA ALA A 192 -12.21 0.75 -12.67
C ALA A 192 -12.13 -0.08 -13.97
N VAL A 193 -12.32 -1.40 -13.84
CA VAL A 193 -12.25 -2.33 -14.97
C VAL A 193 -13.62 -2.60 -15.60
N GLU A 194 -14.69 -2.64 -14.80
CA GLU A 194 -16.02 -3.05 -15.29
C GLU A 194 -16.97 -1.88 -15.56
N THR A 195 -16.72 -0.68 -15.02
CA THR A 195 -17.62 0.46 -15.17
C THR A 195 -17.26 1.29 -16.40
N ARG A 196 -18.16 1.43 -17.37
CA ARG A 196 -17.95 2.18 -18.62
C ARG A 196 -17.42 3.60 -18.44
N LEU A 197 -17.83 4.30 -17.35
CA LEU A 197 -17.33 5.64 -17.05
C LEU A 197 -15.85 5.63 -16.72
N LEU A 198 -15.45 4.71 -15.83
CA LEU A 198 -14.05 4.60 -15.39
C LEU A 198 -13.16 3.99 -16.48
N GLN A 199 -13.68 3.07 -17.28
CA GLN A 199 -12.97 2.54 -18.44
C GLN A 199 -12.55 3.65 -19.41
N ARG A 200 -13.44 4.60 -19.69
CA ARG A 200 -13.13 5.76 -20.56
C ARG A 200 -12.11 6.72 -19.95
N LEU A 201 -12.10 6.86 -18.61
CA LEU A 201 -11.19 7.75 -17.90
C LEU A 201 -9.78 7.13 -17.72
N LEU A 202 -9.73 5.82 -17.58
CA LEU A 202 -8.52 5.07 -17.24
C LEU A 202 -7.93 4.32 -18.43
N ASP A 203 -8.56 4.39 -19.59
CA ASP A 203 -8.21 3.60 -20.77
C ASP A 203 -8.08 2.11 -20.40
N THR A 204 -9.12 1.56 -19.78
CA THR A 204 -9.24 0.14 -19.42
C THR A 204 -10.31 -0.56 -20.25
N VAL A 205 -10.21 -1.87 -20.36
CA VAL A 205 -11.17 -2.73 -21.06
C VAL A 205 -11.82 -3.66 -20.05
N SER A 206 -13.11 -4.04 -20.24
CA SER A 206 -13.75 -5.02 -19.37
C SER A 206 -13.07 -6.38 -19.50
N LEU A 207 -12.79 -7.01 -18.36
CA LEU A 207 -12.18 -8.34 -18.33
C LEU A 207 -13.23 -9.48 -18.35
N THR A 208 -14.50 -9.17 -18.11
CA THR A 208 -15.60 -10.17 -18.05
C THR A 208 -16.08 -10.59 -19.43
N GLY A 209 -15.67 -9.93 -20.50
CA GLY A 209 -16.10 -10.21 -21.88
C GLY A 209 -14.96 -10.57 -22.84
N ALA A 210 -13.77 -10.86 -22.30
CA ALA A 210 -12.60 -11.22 -23.10
C ALA A 210 -12.34 -12.73 -23.12
#